data_a37ad1c0f5734fc0e993b17b5e2e7d3f
#
_entry.id   a37ad1c0f5734fc0e993b17b5e2e7d3f
#
_cell.length_a   1.000
_cell.length_b   1.000
_cell.length_c   1.000
_cell.angle_alpha   90.00
_cell.angle_beta   90.00
_cell.angle_gamma   90.00
#
_symmetry.space_group_name_H-M   'P 1'
#
loop_
_entity.id
_entity.type
_entity.pdbx_description
1 polymer ?
#
loop_
_entity_poly.entity_id
_entity_poly.type
_entity_poly.pdbx_seq_one_letter_code
_entity_poly.pdbx_strand_id
1 'polypeptide(L)' 'MNYATPYDIGVGDNVTYKGSDYQVLINYIEGETDAKGYTPSMNRTVLIDSMDTRITCLDYKELDVIEQITDHGRLI' A
#
# COMPACT_ATOMS: atom_id res chain seq x y z
N MET A 1 -10.71 7.57 5.41
CA MET A 1 -10.28 8.37 4.26
C MET A 1 -9.59 7.47 3.26
N ASN A 2 -9.91 7.62 2.00
CA ASN A 2 -9.34 6.75 0.97
C ASN A 2 -8.19 7.45 0.25
N TYR A 3 -7.35 6.66 -0.40
CA TYR A 3 -6.30 7.23 -1.23
C TYR A 3 -6.91 7.80 -2.51
N ALA A 4 -6.38 8.90 -2.97
CA ALA A 4 -6.85 9.53 -4.21
C ALA A 4 -6.34 8.79 -5.43
N THR A 5 -5.11 8.28 -5.37
CA THR A 5 -4.49 7.53 -6.46
C THR A 5 -3.63 6.43 -5.86
N PRO A 6 -3.28 5.40 -6.65
CA PRO A 6 -2.38 4.36 -6.15
C PRO A 6 -1.00 4.91 -5.76
N TYR A 7 -0.61 6.05 -6.32
CA TYR A 7 0.69 6.64 -6.00
C TYR A 7 0.73 7.24 -4.59
N ASP A 8 -0.43 7.47 -3.99
CA ASP A 8 -0.50 8.06 -2.65
C ASP A 8 -0.28 7.03 -1.55
N ILE A 9 -0.28 5.76 -1.89
CA ILE A 9 -0.13 4.69 -0.91
C ILE A 9 1.33 4.64 -0.47
N GLY A 10 1.57 4.75 0.82
CA GLY A 10 2.93 4.72 1.36
C GLY A 10 3.19 3.44 2.13
N VAL A 11 4.38 2.85 1.91
CA VAL A 11 4.79 1.69 2.70
C VAL A 11 4.87 2.13 4.16
N GLY A 12 4.21 1.36 5.02
CA GLY A 12 4.14 1.68 6.44
C GLY A 12 2.85 2.35 6.87
N ASP A 13 2.02 2.77 5.90
CA ASP A 13 0.72 3.37 6.24
C ASP A 13 -0.15 2.33 6.95
N ASN A 14 -0.96 2.80 7.89
CA ASN A 14 -1.94 1.94 8.56
C ASN A 14 -3.28 2.13 7.89
N VAL A 15 -3.90 1.03 7.50
CA VAL A 15 -5.14 1.05 6.74
C VAL A 15 -6.11 0.00 7.28
N THR A 16 -7.38 0.19 6.96
CA THR A 16 -8.42 -0.81 7.18
C THR A 16 -8.82 -1.38 5.82
N TYR A 17 -8.92 -2.70 5.74
CA TYR A 17 -9.32 -3.37 4.52
C TYR A 17 -10.27 -4.50 4.89
N LYS A 18 -11.49 -4.43 4.35
CA LYS A 18 -12.54 -5.44 4.61
C LYS A 18 -12.75 -5.64 6.11
N GLY A 19 -12.73 -4.55 6.85
CA GLY A 19 -13.05 -4.57 8.28
C GLY A 19 -11.91 -4.95 9.21
N SER A 20 -10.71 -5.15 8.68
CA SER A 20 -9.54 -5.50 9.49
C SER A 20 -8.41 -4.51 9.28
N ASP A 21 -7.57 -4.37 10.28
CA ASP A 21 -6.47 -3.41 10.25
C ASP A 21 -5.21 -4.06 9.71
N TYR A 22 -4.52 -3.35 8.86
CA TYR A 22 -3.29 -3.80 8.24
C TYR A 22 -2.30 -2.66 8.13
N GLN A 23 -1.07 -3.01 7.80
CA GLN A 23 -0.04 -2.03 7.45
C GLN A 23 0.39 -2.32 6.02
N VAL A 24 0.64 -1.28 5.25
CA VAL A 24 1.09 -1.44 3.87
C VAL A 24 2.53 -1.94 3.88
N LEU A 25 2.76 -3.08 3.26
CA LEU A 25 4.09 -3.67 3.17
C LEU A 25 4.77 -3.34 1.86
N ILE A 26 4.06 -3.48 0.75
CA ILE A 26 4.57 -3.20 -0.59
C ILE A 26 3.44 -2.62 -1.40
N ASN A 27 3.75 -1.65 -2.26
CA ASN A 27 2.77 -1.11 -3.19
C ASN A 27 3.33 -1.22 -4.60
N TYR A 28 2.71 -2.05 -5.43
CA TYR A 28 3.12 -2.22 -6.82
C TYR A 28 2.24 -1.35 -7.70
N ILE A 29 2.88 -0.58 -8.59
CA ILE A 29 2.19 0.28 -9.55
C ILE A 29 2.41 -0.29 -10.93
N GLU A 30 1.35 -0.46 -11.69
CA GLU A 30 1.43 -1.00 -13.04
C GLU A 30 2.41 -0.17 -13.87
N GLY A 31 3.33 -0.84 -14.52
CA GLY A 31 4.28 -0.19 -15.42
C GLY A 31 5.47 0.48 -14.74
N GLU A 32 5.52 0.51 -13.41
CA GLU A 32 6.59 1.18 -12.68
C GLU A 32 7.64 0.15 -12.29
N THR A 33 8.81 0.22 -12.90
CA THR A 33 9.88 -0.73 -12.61
C THR A 33 10.52 -0.40 -11.26
N ASP A 34 10.63 -1.40 -10.40
CA ASP A 34 11.22 -1.18 -9.07
C ASP A 34 12.74 -1.29 -9.14
N ALA A 35 13.38 -1.13 -7.97
CA ALA A 35 14.84 -1.13 -7.90
C ALA A 35 15.46 -2.47 -8.31
N LYS A 36 14.68 -3.54 -8.28
CA LYS A 36 15.17 -4.86 -8.64
C LYS A 36 14.89 -5.20 -10.10
N GLY A 37 14.29 -4.28 -10.83
CA GLY A 37 13.99 -4.49 -12.25
C GLY A 37 12.66 -5.13 -12.53
N TYR A 38 11.82 -5.30 -11.50
CA TYR A 38 10.51 -5.90 -11.69
C TYR A 38 9.50 -4.83 -12.12
N THR A 39 8.74 -5.11 -13.17
CA THR A 39 7.71 -4.20 -13.66
C THR A 39 6.35 -4.89 -13.47
N PRO A 40 5.53 -4.42 -12.54
CA PRO A 40 4.23 -5.04 -12.32
C PRO A 40 3.31 -4.91 -13.52
N SER A 41 2.49 -5.93 -13.76
CA SER A 41 1.51 -5.87 -14.83
C SER A 41 0.19 -5.28 -14.36
N MET A 42 0.03 -5.05 -13.06
CA MET A 42 -1.19 -4.46 -12.52
C MET A 42 -0.87 -3.84 -11.17
N ASN A 43 -1.72 -2.90 -10.77
CA ASN A 43 -1.60 -2.31 -9.45
C ASN A 43 -2.00 -3.34 -8.40
N ARG A 44 -1.22 -3.44 -7.35
CA ARG A 44 -1.62 -4.25 -6.20
C ARG A 44 -0.84 -3.81 -4.97
N THR A 45 -1.48 -3.92 -3.83
CA THR A 45 -0.90 -3.50 -2.57
C THR A 45 -0.85 -4.70 -1.65
N VAL A 46 0.33 -5.03 -1.15
CA VAL A 46 0.50 -6.12 -0.20
C VAL A 46 0.38 -5.54 1.19
N LEU A 47 -0.53 -6.12 1.97
CA LEU A 47 -0.82 -5.69 3.33
C LEU A 47 -0.37 -6.77 4.30
N ILE A 48 0.03 -6.36 5.50
CA ILE A 48 0.45 -7.30 6.53
C ILE A 48 -0.27 -6.94 7.83
N ASP A 49 -0.75 -7.97 8.54
CA ASP A 49 -1.44 -7.73 9.80
C ASP A 49 -0.49 -7.97 10.98
N SER A 50 -1.01 -7.86 12.20
CA SER A 50 -0.18 -7.99 13.39
C SER A 50 0.33 -9.41 13.62
N MET A 51 -0.23 -10.38 12.89
CA MET A 51 0.18 -11.77 12.98
C MET A 51 1.13 -12.16 11.84
N ASP A 52 1.63 -11.16 11.12
CA ASP A 52 2.52 -11.37 9.97
C ASP A 52 1.84 -12.09 8.80
N THR A 53 0.53 -12.07 8.75
CA THR A 53 -0.19 -12.64 7.60
C THR A 53 -0.28 -11.58 6.52
N ARG A 54 0.07 -11.96 5.30
CA ARG A 54 0.08 -11.05 4.15
C ARG A 54 -1.09 -11.34 3.26
N ILE A 55 -1.72 -10.27 2.78
CA ILE A 55 -2.79 -10.38 1.81
C ILE A 55 -2.55 -9.34 0.73
N THR A 56 -3.19 -9.50 -0.41
CA THR A 56 -3.04 -8.57 -1.52
C THR A 56 -4.35 -7.89 -1.80
N CYS A 57 -4.31 -6.57 -1.87
CA CYS A 57 -5.45 -5.75 -2.25
C CYS A 57 -5.25 -5.29 -3.70
N LEU A 58 -6.21 -5.57 -4.56
CA LEU A 58 -6.10 -5.21 -5.97
C LEU A 58 -6.75 -3.87 -6.29
N ASP A 59 -7.64 -3.38 -5.44
CA ASP A 59 -8.31 -2.11 -5.67
C ASP A 59 -8.01 -1.18 -4.51
N TYR A 60 -7.14 -0.21 -4.74
CA TYR A 60 -6.73 0.71 -3.69
C TYR A 60 -7.91 1.50 -3.12
N LYS A 61 -9.01 1.59 -3.83
CA LYS A 61 -10.18 2.31 -3.34
C LYS A 61 -10.85 1.59 -2.19
N GLU A 62 -10.53 0.32 -1.98
CA GLU A 62 -11.06 -0.43 -0.84
C GLU A 62 -10.26 -0.20 0.44
N LEU A 63 -9.17 0.52 0.37
CA LEU A 63 -8.35 0.81 1.53
C LEU A 63 -8.82 2.09 2.21
N ASP A 64 -9.03 2.00 3.52
CA ASP A 64 -9.41 3.16 4.31
C ASP A 64 -8.22 3.53 5.16
N VAL A 65 -7.71 4.73 5.00
CA VAL A 65 -6.48 5.14 5.66
C VAL A 65 -6.76 5.49 7.12
N ILE A 66 -6.09 4.81 8.04
CA ILE A 66 -6.16 5.13 9.45
C ILE A 66 -5.08 6.14 9.79
N GLU A 67 -3.85 5.86 9.37
CA GLU A 67 -2.74 6.73 9.66
C GLU A 67 -1.75 6.66 8.50
N GLN A 68 -1.39 7.80 7.95
CA GLN A 68 -0.47 7.88 6.85
C GLN A 68 0.88 8.30 7.36
N ILE A 69 1.93 7.66 6.88
CA ILE A 69 3.30 8.04 7.20
C ILE A 69 3.60 9.28 6.40
N THR A 70 3.50 10.44 7.03
CA THR A 70 3.46 11.67 6.28
C THR A 70 4.79 12.12 5.75
N ASP A 71 5.86 11.68 6.39
CA ASP A 71 7.15 12.16 5.93
C ASP A 71 7.90 11.13 5.17
N HIS A 72 7.29 9.99 4.89
CA HIS A 72 8.02 8.99 4.14
C HIS A 72 8.36 9.57 2.81
N GLY A 73 9.55 9.49 2.48
CA GLY A 73 10.02 10.02 1.25
C GLY A 73 10.26 11.47 1.31
N ARG A 74 9.85 12.13 2.34
CA ARG A 74 10.13 13.46 2.29
C ARG A 74 11.14 13.81 3.11
N LEU A 75 11.72 13.06 3.51
CA LEU A 75 12.68 13.38 4.31
C LEU A 75 13.48 14.15 3.86
N ILE A 76 13.51 14.53 3.76
CA ILE A 76 14.24 15.14 3.35
C ILE A 76 14.80 15.69 3.62
#